data_94af3d4033b51574b545d1d04b444f84
#
_entry.id   94af3d4033b51574b545d1d04b444f84
#
_cell.length_a   1.000
_cell.length_b   1.000
_cell.length_c   1.000
_cell.angle_alpha   90.00
_cell.angle_beta   90.00
_cell.angle_gamma   90.00
#
_symmetry.space_group_name_H-M   'P 1'
#
loop_
_entity.id
_entity.type
_entity.pdbx_description
1 polymer ?
#
loop_
_entity_poly.entity_id
_entity_poly.type
_entity_poly.pdbx_seq_one_letter_code
_entity_poly.pdbx_strand_id
1 'polypeptide(L)'
;MNKKERIKQVDKTHGRKATASKLAETLSTINNIKMYIGLAITALVIIIVASIFLNSPNLKQEANQISSSSKTEETTKSQGKEDDKDKAKEEKIQKLKEQLADLDTKISEAEQHVSQLKKEVFVPKLDIEALRNNDLSSLEGTWRTQSGNEYIINDSGEVQSSLIYNDQKHESIVELKVSKSQNDRNPETVALGAWAKGSQAGGFVVVVVPSGVVMEPGGDGKITDNSNHTEDRLFAGQQYEGMLMHPENVYYRVKPDTSQLESEEKNLTKLKTDRDAIKSALESKEK
;
A
#
# COMPACT_ATOMS: atom_id res chain seq x y z
N MET A 1 -50.00 12.63 -7.11
CA MET A 1 -48.83 12.04 -7.78
C MET A 1 -49.34 10.90 -8.67
N ASN A 2 -49.12 10.97 -9.97
CA ASN A 2 -49.74 10.13 -10.98
C ASN A 2 -48.98 8.78 -11.09
N LYS A 3 -49.70 7.68 -11.31
CA LYS A 3 -49.15 6.30 -11.40
C LYS A 3 -47.97 6.18 -12.40
N LYS A 4 -47.92 7.01 -13.43
CA LYS A 4 -46.80 7.10 -14.40
C LYS A 4 -45.50 7.67 -13.84
N GLU A 5 -45.56 8.53 -12.82
CA GLU A 5 -44.34 9.08 -12.18
C GLU A 5 -43.69 8.08 -11.22
N ARG A 6 -44.50 7.25 -10.53
CA ARG A 6 -43.98 6.16 -9.69
C ARG A 6 -43.21 5.11 -10.50
N ILE A 7 -43.67 4.76 -11.71
CA ILE A 7 -42.99 3.78 -12.56
C ILE A 7 -41.63 4.33 -13.06
N LYS A 8 -41.56 5.61 -13.42
CA LYS A 8 -40.30 6.23 -13.83
C LYS A 8 -39.25 6.35 -12.69
N GLN A 9 -39.71 6.44 -11.45
CA GLN A 9 -38.81 6.50 -10.28
C GLN A 9 -38.25 5.12 -9.92
N VAL A 10 -39.04 4.05 -10.09
CA VAL A 10 -38.60 2.66 -9.86
C VAL A 10 -37.58 2.22 -10.92
N ASP A 11 -37.76 2.58 -12.20
CA ASP A 11 -36.82 2.24 -13.27
C ASP A 11 -35.45 2.95 -13.10
N LYS A 12 -35.43 4.19 -12.59
CA LYS A 12 -34.16 4.89 -12.30
C LYS A 12 -33.36 4.25 -11.16
N THR A 13 -34.02 3.68 -10.16
CA THR A 13 -33.35 3.03 -9.03
C THR A 13 -32.80 1.65 -9.40
N HIS A 14 -33.46 0.91 -10.28
CA HIS A 14 -32.97 -0.39 -10.77
C HIS A 14 -31.76 -0.24 -11.72
N GLY A 15 -31.75 0.78 -12.58
CA GLY A 15 -30.63 1.07 -13.46
C GLY A 15 -29.34 1.45 -12.71
N ARG A 16 -29.46 2.18 -11.60
CA ARG A 16 -28.30 2.57 -10.76
C ARG A 16 -27.70 1.40 -9.97
N LYS A 17 -28.52 0.45 -9.50
CA LYS A 17 -28.03 -0.76 -8.81
C LYS A 17 -27.30 -1.71 -9.75
N ALA A 18 -27.75 -1.83 -11.01
CA ALA A 18 -27.09 -2.68 -12.00
C ALA A 18 -25.72 -2.14 -12.45
N THR A 19 -25.55 -0.80 -12.52
CA THR A 19 -24.25 -0.18 -12.85
C THR A 19 -23.25 -0.28 -11.71
N ALA A 20 -23.67 -0.10 -10.46
CA ALA A 20 -22.79 -0.24 -9.28
C ALA A 20 -22.31 -1.69 -9.10
N SER A 21 -23.19 -2.68 -9.33
CA SER A 21 -22.82 -4.10 -9.27
C SER A 21 -21.80 -4.47 -10.35
N LYS A 22 -21.96 -3.99 -11.59
CA LYS A 22 -20.99 -4.23 -12.68
C LYS A 22 -19.65 -3.57 -12.42
N LEU A 23 -19.63 -2.39 -11.81
CA LEU A 23 -18.39 -1.68 -11.47
C LEU A 23 -17.61 -2.45 -10.38
N ALA A 24 -18.29 -2.93 -9.35
CA ALA A 24 -17.68 -3.74 -8.29
C ALA A 24 -17.11 -5.07 -8.82
N GLU A 25 -17.82 -5.71 -9.74
CA GLU A 25 -17.39 -6.95 -10.39
C GLU A 25 -16.16 -6.71 -11.30
N THR A 26 -16.12 -5.59 -12.01
CA THR A 26 -14.98 -5.20 -12.86
C THR A 26 -13.74 -4.89 -12.01
N LEU A 27 -13.88 -4.19 -10.89
CA LEU A 27 -12.79 -3.89 -9.95
C LEU A 27 -12.25 -5.16 -9.28
N SER A 28 -13.11 -6.10 -8.90
CA SER A 28 -12.72 -7.41 -8.37
C SER A 28 -11.93 -8.22 -9.41
N THR A 29 -12.36 -8.19 -10.66
CA THR A 29 -11.68 -8.90 -11.76
C THR A 29 -10.29 -8.31 -12.06
N ILE A 30 -10.16 -6.99 -12.03
CA ILE A 30 -8.87 -6.28 -12.23
C ILE A 30 -7.89 -6.61 -11.10
N ASN A 31 -8.34 -6.65 -9.85
CA ASN A 31 -7.50 -7.03 -8.72
C ASN A 31 -7.03 -8.49 -8.81
N ASN A 32 -7.91 -9.40 -9.22
CA ASN A 32 -7.54 -10.81 -9.41
C ASN A 32 -6.54 -10.98 -10.56
N ILE A 33 -6.67 -10.26 -11.67
CA ILE A 33 -5.71 -10.28 -12.79
C ILE A 33 -4.33 -9.77 -12.34
N LYS A 34 -4.27 -8.68 -11.56
CA LYS A 34 -3.00 -8.18 -11.00
C LYS A 34 -2.32 -9.21 -10.09
N MET A 35 -3.08 -9.94 -9.28
CA MET A 35 -2.56 -11.00 -8.41
C MET A 35 -1.98 -12.18 -9.21
N TYR A 36 -2.62 -12.59 -10.33
CA TYR A 36 -2.12 -13.67 -11.18
C TYR A 36 -0.87 -13.28 -11.98
N ILE A 37 -0.74 -12.02 -12.39
CA ILE A 37 0.46 -11.50 -13.06
C ILE A 37 1.66 -11.52 -12.11
N GLY A 38 1.50 -11.09 -10.85
CA GLY A 38 2.54 -11.16 -9.82
C GLY A 38 3.02 -12.59 -9.53
N LEU A 39 2.09 -13.55 -9.43
CA LEU A 39 2.41 -14.97 -9.20
C LEU A 39 3.11 -15.62 -10.41
N ALA A 40 2.78 -15.24 -11.64
CA ALA A 40 3.41 -15.76 -12.85
C ALA A 40 4.88 -15.32 -12.98
N ILE A 41 5.17 -14.07 -12.60
CA ILE A 41 6.54 -13.53 -12.64
C ILE A 41 7.43 -14.23 -11.61
N THR A 42 6.94 -14.47 -10.39
CA THR A 42 7.71 -15.20 -9.36
C THR A 42 7.99 -16.65 -9.73
N ALA A 43 7.06 -17.35 -10.38
CA ALA A 43 7.27 -18.73 -10.83
C ALA A 43 8.33 -18.83 -11.92
N LEU A 44 8.41 -17.87 -12.83
CA LEU A 44 9.38 -17.85 -13.93
C LEU A 44 10.82 -17.65 -13.43
N VAL A 45 11.01 -16.80 -12.42
CA VAL A 45 12.32 -16.53 -11.79
C VAL A 45 12.84 -17.77 -11.06
N ILE A 46 11.98 -18.52 -10.35
CA ILE A 46 12.37 -19.75 -9.64
C ILE A 46 12.84 -20.82 -10.62
N ILE A 47 12.22 -20.95 -11.78
CA ILE A 47 12.62 -21.93 -12.81
C ILE A 47 13.99 -21.60 -13.40
N ILE A 48 14.30 -20.32 -13.62
CA ILE A 48 15.59 -19.89 -14.18
C ILE A 48 16.73 -20.12 -13.19
N VAL A 49 16.55 -19.80 -11.91
CA VAL A 49 17.57 -20.02 -10.86
C VAL A 49 17.81 -21.50 -10.63
N ALA A 50 16.76 -22.33 -10.59
CA ALA A 50 16.89 -23.79 -10.46
C ALA A 50 17.63 -24.41 -11.66
N SER A 51 17.42 -23.89 -12.87
CA SER A 51 18.11 -24.39 -14.07
C SER A 51 19.62 -24.10 -14.07
N ILE A 52 20.05 -23.01 -13.44
CA ILE A 52 21.47 -22.63 -13.32
C ILE A 52 22.16 -23.51 -12.29
N PHE A 53 21.51 -23.85 -11.17
CA PHE A 53 22.08 -24.74 -10.13
C PHE A 53 22.11 -26.21 -10.55
N LEU A 54 21.16 -26.69 -11.36
CA LEU A 54 21.09 -28.08 -11.79
C LEU A 54 22.05 -28.42 -12.97
N ASN A 55 22.56 -27.41 -13.69
CA ASN A 55 23.47 -27.58 -14.82
C ASN A 55 24.94 -27.25 -14.51
N SER A 56 25.34 -27.12 -13.25
CA SER A 56 26.73 -26.95 -12.86
C SER A 56 27.42 -28.31 -12.81
N PRO A 57 28.40 -28.62 -13.71
CA PRO A 57 29.04 -29.95 -13.79
C PRO A 57 30.06 -30.23 -12.69
N ASN A 58 30.16 -29.44 -11.62
CA ASN A 58 31.25 -29.52 -10.65
C ASN A 58 30.88 -30.01 -9.24
N LEU A 59 29.80 -30.79 -9.07
CA LEU A 59 29.46 -31.38 -7.76
C LEU A 59 29.24 -32.90 -7.85
N LYS A 60 30.07 -33.57 -8.66
CA LYS A 60 30.20 -35.04 -8.62
C LYS A 60 31.66 -35.41 -8.86
N GLN A 61 32.47 -35.33 -7.82
CA GLN A 61 33.67 -36.14 -7.68
C GLN A 61 34.20 -36.06 -6.26
N GLU A 62 33.73 -36.96 -5.42
CA GLU A 62 34.53 -37.65 -4.42
C GLU A 62 33.79 -38.90 -4.02
N ALA A 63 34.08 -39.99 -4.69
CA ALA A 63 34.14 -41.33 -4.12
C ALA A 63 34.55 -42.32 -5.21
N ASN A 64 35.69 -42.89 -4.95
CA ASN A 64 36.18 -44.17 -5.37
C ASN A 64 37.38 -44.23 -6.31
N GLN A 65 38.38 -44.61 -5.64
CA GLN A 65 39.70 -45.13 -5.91
C GLN A 65 39.78 -46.29 -6.91
N ILE A 66 40.97 -46.32 -7.56
CA ILE A 66 41.87 -47.47 -7.83
C ILE A 66 41.50 -48.32 -9.03
N SER A 67 42.27 -48.28 -10.09
CA SER A 67 43.25 -49.29 -10.43
C SER A 67 43.78 -49.19 -11.88
N SER A 68 45.05 -48.99 -11.98
CA SER A 68 46.06 -49.57 -12.88
C SER A 68 45.98 -49.54 -14.41
N SER A 69 47.06 -49.02 -14.94
CA SER A 69 47.94 -49.67 -15.92
C SER A 69 47.78 -49.32 -17.39
N SER A 70 48.88 -48.73 -17.84
CA SER A 70 49.71 -48.93 -19.03
C SER A 70 49.30 -48.39 -20.39
N LYS A 71 50.17 -47.49 -20.78
CA LYS A 71 51.01 -47.48 -21.98
C LYS A 71 50.47 -47.01 -23.33
N THR A 72 51.11 -45.96 -23.79
CA THR A 72 51.79 -45.78 -25.09
C THR A 72 51.07 -45.03 -26.20
N GLU A 73 51.67 -43.87 -26.55
CA GLU A 73 51.93 -43.30 -27.87
C GLU A 73 50.68 -42.89 -28.69
N GLU A 74 50.59 -41.81 -29.37
CA GLU A 74 51.50 -40.80 -29.94
C GLU A 74 50.73 -39.61 -30.46
N THR A 75 51.32 -38.46 -30.31
CA THR A 75 51.36 -37.28 -31.18
C THR A 75 50.19 -36.92 -32.08
N THR A 76 49.92 -35.63 -32.05
CA THR A 76 49.31 -34.74 -33.05
C THR A 76 47.80 -34.49 -32.95
N LYS A 77 47.49 -33.37 -32.33
CA LYS A 77 46.61 -32.30 -32.75
C LYS A 77 46.25 -31.39 -31.58
N SER A 78 47.10 -30.41 -31.33
CA SER A 78 46.93 -29.46 -30.22
C SER A 78 46.46 -28.08 -30.71
N GLN A 79 45.74 -27.99 -31.81
CA GLN A 79 45.20 -26.70 -32.28
C GLN A 79 43.67 -26.55 -32.30
N GLY A 80 42.91 -27.63 -32.13
CA GLY A 80 41.44 -27.60 -32.13
C GLY A 80 40.78 -27.51 -30.74
N LYS A 81 41.55 -27.54 -29.65
CA LYS A 81 41.02 -27.52 -28.27
C LYS A 81 41.06 -26.16 -27.58
N GLU A 82 41.83 -25.22 -28.08
CA GLU A 82 41.90 -23.85 -27.56
C GLU A 82 40.74 -22.99 -28.13
N ASP A 83 40.49 -23.05 -29.43
CA ASP A 83 39.42 -22.32 -30.10
C ASP A 83 38.00 -22.71 -29.56
N ASP A 84 37.78 -23.97 -29.22
CA ASP A 84 36.50 -24.42 -28.63
C ASP A 84 36.30 -23.95 -27.17
N LYS A 85 37.37 -23.74 -26.40
CA LYS A 85 37.29 -23.23 -25.04
C LYS A 85 37.02 -21.74 -25.01
N ASP A 86 37.63 -20.97 -25.90
CA ASP A 86 37.49 -19.54 -25.97
C ASP A 86 36.07 -19.18 -26.47
N LYS A 87 35.54 -19.91 -27.44
CA LYS A 87 34.16 -19.76 -27.91
C LYS A 87 33.13 -20.08 -26.80
N ALA A 88 33.37 -21.15 -26.02
CA ALA A 88 32.50 -21.49 -24.88
C ALA A 88 32.59 -20.46 -23.73
N LYS A 89 33.72 -19.76 -23.55
CA LYS A 89 33.90 -18.69 -22.59
C LYS A 89 33.12 -17.44 -23.05
N GLU A 90 33.23 -17.06 -24.32
CA GLU A 90 32.51 -15.94 -24.92
C GLU A 90 30.99 -16.14 -24.85
N GLU A 91 30.47 -17.33 -25.19
CA GLU A 91 29.04 -17.62 -25.07
C GLU A 91 28.52 -17.49 -23.64
N LYS A 92 29.32 -17.90 -22.62
CA LYS A 92 28.96 -17.73 -21.22
C LYS A 92 28.95 -16.26 -20.78
N ILE A 93 29.92 -15.49 -21.24
CA ILE A 93 29.99 -14.03 -20.96
C ILE A 93 28.79 -13.34 -21.58
N GLN A 94 28.47 -13.65 -22.84
CA GLN A 94 27.30 -13.07 -23.52
C GLN A 94 26.00 -13.38 -22.79
N LYS A 95 25.81 -14.63 -22.35
CA LYS A 95 24.63 -15.04 -21.57
C LYS A 95 24.52 -14.32 -20.23
N LEU A 96 25.64 -14.10 -19.53
CA LEU A 96 25.64 -13.32 -18.28
C LEU A 96 25.30 -11.83 -18.53
N LYS A 97 25.76 -11.24 -19.63
CA LYS A 97 25.40 -9.87 -20.04
C LYS A 97 23.90 -9.73 -20.35
N GLU A 98 23.33 -10.72 -21.02
CA GLU A 98 21.89 -10.74 -21.30
C GLU A 98 21.06 -10.89 -20.00
N GLN A 99 21.49 -11.75 -19.08
CA GLN A 99 20.86 -11.90 -17.77
C GLN A 99 20.98 -10.63 -16.92
N LEU A 100 22.11 -9.93 -16.99
CA LEU A 100 22.30 -8.66 -16.29
C LEU A 100 21.34 -7.59 -16.82
N ALA A 101 21.22 -7.46 -18.15
CA ALA A 101 20.29 -6.53 -18.77
C ALA A 101 18.81 -6.81 -18.43
N ASP A 102 18.42 -8.09 -18.38
CA ASP A 102 17.09 -8.52 -17.98
C ASP A 102 16.81 -8.17 -16.50
N LEU A 103 17.79 -8.42 -15.61
CA LEU A 103 17.67 -8.03 -14.21
C LEU A 103 17.60 -6.52 -14.00
N ASP A 104 18.40 -5.74 -14.72
CA ASP A 104 18.34 -4.27 -14.65
C ASP A 104 16.96 -3.75 -15.07
N THR A 105 16.34 -4.35 -16.09
CA THR A 105 14.98 -4.02 -16.51
C THR A 105 13.97 -4.34 -15.39
N LYS A 106 14.03 -5.55 -14.82
CA LYS A 106 13.14 -5.97 -13.73
C LYS A 106 13.32 -5.14 -12.47
N ILE A 107 14.53 -4.73 -12.15
CA ILE A 107 14.82 -3.82 -11.02
C ILE A 107 14.15 -2.47 -11.26
N SER A 108 14.27 -1.91 -12.46
CA SER A 108 13.64 -0.62 -12.81
C SER A 108 12.12 -0.69 -12.69
N GLU A 109 11.49 -1.76 -13.16
CA GLU A 109 10.04 -1.99 -13.03
C GLU A 109 9.62 -2.14 -11.56
N ALA A 110 10.35 -2.92 -10.77
CA ALA A 110 10.09 -3.10 -9.34
C ALA A 110 10.28 -1.79 -8.55
N GLU A 111 11.28 -0.97 -8.87
CA GLU A 111 11.49 0.34 -8.25
C GLU A 111 10.34 1.29 -8.53
N GLN A 112 9.81 1.30 -9.75
CA GLN A 112 8.63 2.10 -10.10
C GLN A 112 7.40 1.63 -9.34
N HIS A 113 7.19 0.31 -9.25
CA HIS A 113 6.07 -0.27 -8.52
C HIS A 113 6.15 0.02 -7.01
N VAL A 114 7.31 -0.15 -6.38
CA VAL A 114 7.55 0.23 -4.99
C VAL A 114 7.28 1.72 -4.77
N SER A 115 7.72 2.58 -5.70
CA SER A 115 7.45 4.03 -5.63
C SER A 115 5.96 4.35 -5.68
N GLN A 116 5.21 3.63 -6.51
CA GLN A 116 3.75 3.78 -6.61
C GLN A 116 3.05 3.30 -5.34
N LEU A 117 3.40 2.10 -4.84
CA LEU A 117 2.85 1.55 -3.60
C LEU A 117 3.13 2.46 -2.39
N LYS A 118 4.30 3.07 -2.31
CA LYS A 118 4.62 4.06 -1.26
C LYS A 118 3.69 5.27 -1.27
N LYS A 119 3.27 5.72 -2.44
CA LYS A 119 2.28 6.80 -2.54
C LYS A 119 0.89 6.35 -2.10
N GLU A 120 0.51 5.11 -2.44
CA GLU A 120 -0.80 4.55 -2.10
C GLU A 120 -0.97 4.30 -0.59
N VAL A 121 0.13 3.94 0.11
CA VAL A 121 0.10 3.73 1.57
C VAL A 121 0.57 4.96 2.36
N PHE A 122 0.81 6.08 1.68
CA PHE A 122 1.23 7.29 2.36
C PHE A 122 0.11 7.83 3.24
N VAL A 123 0.42 8.08 4.51
CA VAL A 123 -0.47 8.73 5.47
C VAL A 123 0.12 10.10 5.82
N PRO A 124 -0.55 11.20 5.48
CA PRO A 124 -0.05 12.51 5.82
C PRO A 124 -0.02 12.70 7.35
N LYS A 125 1.05 13.31 7.85
CA LYS A 125 1.10 13.73 9.26
C LYS A 125 0.18 14.93 9.46
N LEU A 126 -0.57 14.96 10.57
CA LEU A 126 -1.40 16.11 10.90
C LEU A 126 -0.57 17.40 10.99
N ASP A 127 -1.02 18.41 10.26
CA ASP A 127 -0.46 19.77 10.28
C ASP A 127 -1.49 20.74 10.88
N ILE A 128 -1.33 21.04 12.17
CA ILE A 128 -2.26 21.87 12.93
C ILE A 128 -2.30 23.31 12.41
N GLU A 129 -1.16 23.84 11.97
CA GLU A 129 -1.10 25.20 11.42
C GLU A 129 -1.78 25.29 10.05
N ALA A 130 -1.55 24.32 9.17
CA ALA A 130 -2.23 24.22 7.89
C ALA A 130 -3.75 24.10 8.09
N LEU A 131 -4.18 23.21 9.00
CA LEU A 131 -5.60 23.04 9.34
C LEU A 131 -6.25 24.34 9.81
N ARG A 132 -5.58 25.16 10.62
CA ARG A 132 -6.07 26.47 11.05
C ARG A 132 -6.23 27.46 9.91
N ASN A 133 -5.44 27.31 8.88
CA ASN A 133 -5.50 28.10 7.65
C ASN A 133 -6.46 27.50 6.60
N ASN A 134 -7.29 26.53 7.00
CA ASN A 134 -8.26 25.81 6.17
C ASN A 134 -7.62 24.99 5.04
N ASP A 135 -6.36 24.59 5.20
CA ASP A 135 -5.74 23.54 4.40
C ASP A 135 -5.98 22.20 5.11
N LEU A 136 -6.93 21.44 4.60
CA LEU A 136 -7.39 20.19 5.19
C LEU A 136 -6.68 18.94 4.64
N SER A 137 -5.66 19.12 3.79
CA SER A 137 -4.93 18.03 3.13
C SER A 137 -4.32 17.01 4.10
N SER A 138 -3.89 17.46 5.28
CA SER A 138 -3.35 16.57 6.32
C SER A 138 -4.40 15.67 6.99
N LEU A 139 -5.70 15.90 6.76
CA LEU A 139 -6.79 15.03 7.23
C LEU A 139 -7.12 13.92 6.23
N GLU A 140 -6.61 13.99 5.01
CA GLU A 140 -6.92 13.02 3.97
C GLU A 140 -6.75 11.58 4.44
N GLY A 141 -7.74 10.73 4.13
CA GLY A 141 -7.73 9.32 4.46
C GLY A 141 -9.01 8.84 5.13
N THR A 142 -8.95 7.59 5.60
CA THR A 142 -10.07 6.93 6.28
C THR A 142 -9.90 7.00 7.78
N TRP A 143 -10.97 7.37 8.47
CA TRP A 143 -11.06 7.46 9.91
C TRP A 143 -12.22 6.62 10.41
N ARG A 144 -12.02 5.81 11.46
CA ARG A 144 -13.02 4.86 11.93
C ARG A 144 -13.12 4.81 13.44
N THR A 145 -14.35 4.68 13.95
CA THR A 145 -14.61 4.42 15.37
C THR A 145 -14.57 2.91 15.66
N GLN A 146 -14.55 2.56 16.95
CA GLN A 146 -14.66 1.15 17.35
C GLN A 146 -16.01 0.53 16.96
N SER A 147 -17.08 1.31 16.92
CA SER A 147 -18.40 0.87 16.48
C SER A 147 -18.56 0.73 14.96
N GLY A 148 -17.52 1.05 14.19
CA GLY A 148 -17.52 0.93 12.73
C GLY A 148 -18.08 2.13 11.98
N ASN A 149 -18.39 3.25 12.67
CA ASN A 149 -18.65 4.52 11.99
C ASN A 149 -17.40 4.98 11.26
N GLU A 150 -17.57 5.53 10.05
CA GLU A 150 -16.44 5.83 9.18
C GLU A 150 -16.58 7.20 8.52
N TYR A 151 -15.46 7.91 8.45
CA TYR A 151 -15.24 9.08 7.62
C TYR A 151 -14.15 8.79 6.59
N ILE A 152 -14.43 9.05 5.32
CA ILE A 152 -13.42 9.11 4.26
C ILE A 152 -13.31 10.59 3.88
N ILE A 153 -12.18 11.19 4.25
CA ILE A 153 -11.92 12.64 4.08
C ILE A 153 -11.00 12.83 2.88
N ASN A 154 -11.36 13.71 1.96
CA ASN A 154 -10.47 14.13 0.88
C ASN A 154 -9.72 15.44 1.24
N ASP A 155 -8.78 15.84 0.40
CA ASP A 155 -7.92 17.02 0.56
C ASP A 155 -8.71 18.34 0.65
N SER A 156 -9.91 18.41 0.08
CA SER A 156 -10.79 19.60 0.13
C SER A 156 -11.65 19.68 1.40
N GLY A 157 -11.60 18.67 2.27
CA GLY A 157 -12.42 18.56 3.48
C GLY A 157 -13.84 18.07 3.22
N GLU A 158 -14.12 17.49 2.05
CA GLU A 158 -15.35 16.74 1.83
C GLU A 158 -15.21 15.36 2.47
N VAL A 159 -16.22 14.95 3.21
CA VAL A 159 -16.25 13.70 3.98
C VAL A 159 -17.38 12.83 3.47
N GLN A 160 -17.05 11.62 3.01
CA GLN A 160 -18.04 10.55 2.90
C GLN A 160 -18.22 9.96 4.29
N SER A 161 -19.38 10.22 4.89
CA SER A 161 -19.72 9.74 6.24
C SER A 161 -20.59 8.51 6.17
N SER A 162 -20.20 7.48 6.89
CA SER A 162 -20.97 6.26 7.11
C SER A 162 -21.22 6.08 8.60
N LEU A 163 -22.46 6.19 9.02
CA LEU A 163 -22.87 6.04 10.42
C LEU A 163 -23.71 4.77 10.57
N ILE A 164 -23.43 4.00 11.61
CA ILE A 164 -24.22 2.82 11.98
C ILE A 164 -25.21 3.24 13.07
N TYR A 165 -26.48 3.17 12.75
CA TYR A 165 -27.57 3.46 13.68
C TYR A 165 -28.69 2.43 13.55
N ASN A 166 -29.12 1.80 14.65
CA ASN A 166 -30.08 0.68 14.64
C ASN A 166 -29.71 -0.44 13.66
N ASP A 167 -28.42 -0.85 13.65
CA ASP A 167 -27.87 -1.87 12.74
C ASP A 167 -28.02 -1.56 11.23
N GLN A 168 -28.32 -0.30 10.91
CA GLN A 168 -28.39 0.20 9.55
C GLN A 168 -27.28 1.19 9.27
N LYS A 169 -26.67 1.07 8.09
CA LYS A 169 -25.66 2.00 7.59
C LYS A 169 -26.34 3.18 6.92
N HIS A 170 -26.05 4.37 7.42
CA HIS A 170 -26.51 5.65 6.88
C HIS A 170 -25.33 6.39 6.25
N GLU A 171 -25.42 6.66 4.96
CA GLU A 171 -24.38 7.36 4.21
C GLU A 171 -24.81 8.81 3.91
N SER A 172 -23.90 9.74 4.10
CA SER A 172 -24.08 11.14 3.81
C SER A 172 -22.78 11.80 3.39
N ILE A 173 -22.86 12.93 2.72
CA ILE A 173 -21.71 13.79 2.45
C ILE A 173 -21.71 14.93 3.44
N VAL A 174 -20.59 15.12 4.13
CA VAL A 174 -20.35 16.22 5.08
C VAL A 174 -19.22 17.09 4.55
N GLU A 175 -19.31 18.38 4.77
CA GLU A 175 -18.25 19.36 4.47
C GLU A 175 -17.62 19.83 5.78
N LEU A 176 -16.29 19.80 5.85
CA LEU A 176 -15.51 20.35 6.95
C LEU A 176 -14.97 21.73 6.58
N LYS A 177 -15.00 22.65 7.53
CA LYS A 177 -14.36 23.97 7.41
C LYS A 177 -13.84 24.41 8.76
N VAL A 178 -12.76 25.17 8.78
CA VAL A 178 -12.25 25.75 10.01
C VAL A 178 -13.36 26.56 10.70
N SER A 179 -13.58 26.27 11.97
CA SER A 179 -14.52 27.05 12.79
C SER A 179 -13.96 28.45 13.06
N LYS A 180 -14.80 29.48 12.93
CA LYS A 180 -14.41 30.84 13.28
C LYS A 180 -14.15 31.02 14.78
N SER A 181 -14.83 30.24 15.61
CA SER A 181 -14.57 30.15 17.04
C SER A 181 -13.67 28.95 17.30
N GLN A 182 -12.37 29.17 17.20
CA GLN A 182 -11.40 28.13 17.65
C GLN A 182 -11.58 27.95 19.15
N ASN A 183 -11.42 26.70 19.58
CA ASN A 183 -11.39 26.40 21.00
C ASN A 183 -10.01 26.79 21.56
N ASP A 184 -9.92 27.97 22.17
CA ASP A 184 -8.68 28.47 22.77
C ASP A 184 -8.20 27.64 23.98
N ARG A 185 -8.98 26.64 24.41
CA ARG A 185 -8.65 25.79 25.56
C ARG A 185 -7.43 24.92 25.32
N ASN A 186 -7.21 24.48 24.07
CA ASN A 186 -6.04 23.69 23.74
C ASN A 186 -5.48 24.12 22.36
N PRO A 187 -4.35 24.85 22.36
CA PRO A 187 -3.74 25.36 21.12
C PRO A 187 -3.15 24.25 20.23
N GLU A 188 -3.00 23.03 20.73
CA GLU A 188 -2.50 21.88 19.96
C GLU A 188 -3.62 21.15 19.20
N THR A 189 -4.88 21.60 19.31
CA THR A 189 -6.05 21.03 18.63
C THR A 189 -6.68 22.03 17.67
N VAL A 190 -7.48 21.54 16.72
CA VAL A 190 -8.24 22.39 15.77
C VAL A 190 -9.71 21.97 15.77
N ALA A 191 -10.60 22.95 15.92
CA ALA A 191 -12.03 22.75 15.78
C ALA A 191 -12.47 23.06 14.35
N LEU A 192 -13.10 22.10 13.70
CA LEU A 192 -13.70 22.21 12.38
C LEU A 192 -15.23 22.20 12.53
N GLY A 193 -15.91 23.12 11.87
CA GLY A 193 -17.35 23.01 11.68
C GLY A 193 -17.65 21.95 10.62
N ALA A 194 -18.70 21.19 10.83
CA ALA A 194 -19.14 20.09 9.96
C ALA A 194 -20.62 20.22 9.64
N TRP A 195 -21.00 20.13 8.37
CA TRP A 195 -22.38 20.23 7.89
C TRP A 195 -22.64 19.18 6.82
N ALA A 196 -23.87 18.68 6.78
CA ALA A 196 -24.31 17.93 5.62
C ALA A 196 -24.22 18.81 4.36
N LYS A 197 -23.67 18.31 3.28
CA LYS A 197 -23.44 19.05 2.04
C LYS A 197 -24.72 19.70 1.53
N GLY A 198 -24.67 21.01 1.34
CA GLY A 198 -25.82 21.83 0.92
C GLY A 198 -26.81 22.16 2.05
N SER A 199 -26.55 21.80 3.30
CA SER A 199 -27.36 22.20 4.46
C SER A 199 -26.83 23.50 5.07
N GLN A 200 -27.76 24.29 5.59
CA GLN A 200 -27.46 25.51 6.35
C GLN A 200 -27.78 25.38 7.85
N ALA A 201 -28.23 24.19 8.28
CA ALA A 201 -28.61 23.91 9.66
C ALA A 201 -28.18 22.51 10.08
N GLY A 202 -28.16 22.26 11.39
CA GLY A 202 -27.82 20.90 11.92
C GLY A 202 -26.35 20.58 11.91
N GLY A 203 -25.48 21.59 11.93
CA GLY A 203 -24.04 21.39 12.00
C GLY A 203 -23.57 20.84 13.36
N PHE A 204 -22.36 20.28 13.35
CA PHE A 204 -21.64 19.78 14.52
C PHE A 204 -20.17 20.20 14.44
N VAL A 205 -19.39 19.84 15.44
CA VAL A 205 -17.95 20.15 15.49
C VAL A 205 -17.17 18.86 15.34
N VAL A 206 -16.08 18.89 14.58
CA VAL A 206 -15.05 17.89 14.57
C VAL A 206 -13.79 18.52 15.14
N VAL A 207 -13.32 17.98 16.29
CA VAL A 207 -12.06 18.41 16.90
C VAL A 207 -10.95 17.45 16.47
N VAL A 208 -9.92 18.01 15.84
CA VAL A 208 -8.73 17.29 15.42
C VAL A 208 -7.71 17.33 16.54
N VAL A 209 -7.26 16.15 16.98
CA VAL A 209 -6.36 15.97 18.13
C VAL A 209 -5.17 15.12 17.70
N PRO A 210 -3.95 15.69 17.60
CA PRO A 210 -2.76 14.92 17.27
C PRO A 210 -2.41 13.87 18.30
N SER A 211 -1.61 12.90 17.92
CA SER A 211 -1.01 11.94 18.84
C SER A 211 -0.18 12.65 19.90
N GLY A 212 -0.21 12.16 21.16
CA GLY A 212 0.46 12.77 22.31
C GLY A 212 -0.32 13.89 22.98
N VAL A 213 -1.32 14.51 22.33
CA VAL A 213 -2.15 15.57 22.89
C VAL A 213 -3.32 14.98 23.65
N VAL A 214 -3.62 15.50 24.84
CA VAL A 214 -4.77 15.11 25.67
C VAL A 214 -5.77 16.24 25.66
N MET A 215 -7.05 15.92 25.45
CA MET A 215 -8.13 16.91 25.54
C MET A 215 -8.28 17.39 27.01
N GLU A 216 -8.53 18.69 27.18
CA GLU A 216 -8.77 19.23 28.52
C GLU A 216 -10.03 18.62 29.16
N PRO A 217 -10.01 18.37 30.47
CA PRO A 217 -11.19 17.87 31.16
C PRO A 217 -12.40 18.83 31.06
N GLY A 218 -13.58 18.25 30.86
CA GLY A 218 -14.88 18.94 30.97
C GLY A 218 -15.55 18.72 32.32
N GLY A 219 -16.69 19.34 32.55
CA GLY A 219 -17.52 19.12 33.74
C GLY A 219 -16.79 19.35 35.06
N ASP A 220 -16.14 20.48 35.24
CA ASP A 220 -15.31 20.81 36.42
C ASP A 220 -14.19 19.80 36.69
N GLY A 221 -13.60 19.24 35.67
CA GLY A 221 -12.50 18.28 35.75
C GLY A 221 -12.92 16.82 35.95
N LYS A 222 -14.22 16.53 35.93
CA LYS A 222 -14.75 15.18 36.17
C LYS A 222 -14.81 14.31 34.93
N ILE A 223 -14.86 14.93 33.74
CA ILE A 223 -14.97 14.24 32.47
C ILE A 223 -13.63 14.38 31.75
N THR A 224 -12.90 13.28 31.67
CA THR A 224 -11.54 13.24 31.10
C THR A 224 -11.52 12.54 29.76
N ASP A 225 -10.50 12.83 28.95
CA ASP A 225 -10.20 12.15 27.71
C ASP A 225 -9.63 10.74 27.99
N ASN A 226 -10.45 9.70 27.78
CA ASN A 226 -10.08 8.31 27.94
C ASN A 226 -9.80 7.61 26.60
N SER A 227 -9.59 8.35 25.53
CA SER A 227 -9.24 7.81 24.22
C SER A 227 -7.77 7.38 24.13
N ASN A 228 -7.37 6.74 23.04
CA ASN A 228 -5.97 6.35 22.84
C ASN A 228 -5.11 7.55 22.43
N HIS A 229 -4.36 8.12 23.35
CA HIS A 229 -3.52 9.30 23.11
C HIS A 229 -2.30 9.04 22.23
N THR A 230 -1.97 7.79 21.91
CA THR A 230 -0.80 7.48 21.07
C THR A 230 -1.10 7.62 19.58
N GLU A 231 -2.35 7.91 19.21
CA GLU A 231 -2.81 8.04 17.83
C GLU A 231 -3.47 9.39 17.55
N ASP A 232 -3.44 9.83 16.28
CA ASP A 232 -4.24 10.94 15.82
C ASP A 232 -5.73 10.62 15.95
N ARG A 233 -6.54 11.57 16.38
CA ARG A 233 -7.96 11.36 16.73
C ARG A 233 -8.85 12.47 16.19
N LEU A 234 -10.10 12.08 15.87
CA LEU A 234 -11.15 13.05 15.61
C LEU A 234 -12.28 12.80 16.62
N PHE A 235 -12.67 13.87 17.31
CA PHE A 235 -13.87 13.88 18.15
C PHE A 235 -14.98 14.59 17.37
N ALA A 236 -16.13 13.95 17.19
CA ALA A 236 -17.25 14.53 16.44
C ALA A 236 -18.50 14.61 17.32
N GLY A 237 -19.07 15.80 17.44
CA GLY A 237 -20.27 16.02 18.23
C GLY A 237 -20.71 17.47 18.33
N GLN A 238 -21.76 17.73 19.11
CA GLN A 238 -22.29 19.07 19.35
C GLN A 238 -21.87 19.65 20.70
N GLN A 239 -21.49 18.78 21.66
CA GLN A 239 -21.13 19.18 23.00
C GLN A 239 -19.78 18.56 23.39
N TYR A 240 -18.91 19.38 23.95
CA TYR A 240 -17.54 19.01 24.33
C TYR A 240 -17.52 17.83 25.31
N GLU A 241 -18.26 17.92 26.39
CA GLU A 241 -18.36 16.87 27.42
C GLU A 241 -18.91 15.57 26.83
N GLY A 242 -19.91 15.66 25.97
CA GLY A 242 -20.47 14.48 25.28
C GLY A 242 -19.45 13.76 24.40
N MET A 243 -18.54 14.49 23.76
CA MET A 243 -17.45 13.88 22.98
C MET A 243 -16.46 13.12 23.88
N LEU A 244 -16.13 13.64 25.05
CA LEU A 244 -15.21 13.00 26.00
C LEU A 244 -15.82 11.80 26.73
N MET A 245 -17.13 11.81 26.98
CA MET A 245 -17.83 10.72 27.69
C MET A 245 -17.93 9.42 26.86
N HIS A 246 -17.71 9.48 25.56
CA HIS A 246 -17.91 8.37 24.64
C HIS A 246 -16.62 8.05 23.85
N PRO A 247 -15.58 7.50 24.51
CA PRO A 247 -14.31 7.20 23.84
C PRO A 247 -14.46 6.16 22.71
N GLU A 248 -15.52 5.34 22.73
CA GLU A 248 -15.87 4.39 21.67
C GLU A 248 -16.30 5.07 20.35
N ASN A 249 -16.71 6.35 20.42
CA ASN A 249 -17.12 7.16 19.27
C ASN A 249 -15.99 8.03 18.72
N VAL A 250 -14.79 7.93 19.26
CA VAL A 250 -13.60 8.62 18.73
C VAL A 250 -13.14 7.94 17.46
N TYR A 251 -12.90 8.75 16.43
CA TYR A 251 -12.38 8.26 15.16
C TYR A 251 -10.86 8.23 15.20
N TYR A 252 -10.30 7.11 14.81
CA TYR A 252 -8.86 6.91 14.62
C TYR A 252 -8.56 6.73 13.14
N ARG A 253 -7.41 7.21 12.71
CA ARG A 253 -6.97 7.04 11.32
C ARG A 253 -6.74 5.55 11.02
N VAL A 254 -7.38 5.05 9.98
CA VAL A 254 -7.15 3.69 9.50
C VAL A 254 -5.78 3.63 8.84
N LYS A 255 -4.92 2.76 9.37
CA LYS A 255 -3.60 2.52 8.77
C LYS A 255 -3.80 1.72 7.47
N PRO A 256 -3.19 2.13 6.36
CA PRO A 256 -3.27 1.38 5.11
C PRO A 256 -2.58 0.02 5.27
N ASP A 257 -3.00 -0.95 4.47
CA ASP A 257 -2.34 -2.24 4.38
C ASP A 257 -1.01 -2.10 3.63
N THR A 258 0.11 -2.35 4.32
CA THR A 258 1.47 -2.27 3.78
C THR A 258 1.99 -3.60 3.26
N SER A 259 1.23 -4.68 3.34
CA SER A 259 1.69 -6.05 3.03
C SER A 259 2.21 -6.18 1.60
N GLN A 260 1.55 -5.53 0.64
CA GLN A 260 1.98 -5.53 -0.75
C GLN A 260 3.28 -4.75 -0.95
N LEU A 261 3.42 -3.60 -0.31
CA LEU A 261 4.66 -2.81 -0.34
C LEU A 261 5.83 -3.60 0.25
N GLU A 262 5.66 -4.20 1.42
CA GLU A 262 6.69 -5.02 2.08
C GLU A 262 7.11 -6.21 1.22
N SER A 263 6.15 -6.86 0.56
CA SER A 263 6.42 -7.97 -0.38
C SER A 263 7.26 -7.50 -1.58
N GLU A 264 6.90 -6.34 -2.15
CA GLU A 264 7.58 -5.82 -3.33
C GLU A 264 8.97 -5.25 -2.99
N GLU A 265 9.16 -4.63 -1.83
CA GLU A 265 10.48 -4.21 -1.34
C GLU A 265 11.42 -5.41 -1.12
N LYS A 266 10.88 -6.53 -0.63
CA LYS A 266 11.64 -7.78 -0.50
C LYS A 266 12.02 -8.36 -1.87
N ASN A 267 11.11 -8.35 -2.83
CA ASN A 267 11.36 -8.74 -4.21
C ASN A 267 12.46 -7.90 -4.85
N LEU A 268 12.37 -6.58 -4.74
CA LEU A 268 13.38 -5.63 -5.23
C LEU A 268 14.76 -5.90 -4.62
N THR A 269 14.82 -6.15 -3.31
CA THR A 269 16.06 -6.48 -2.61
C THR A 269 16.69 -7.76 -3.17
N LYS A 270 15.87 -8.79 -3.43
CA LYS A 270 16.33 -10.04 -4.05
C LYS A 270 16.88 -9.83 -5.46
N LEU A 271 16.15 -9.09 -6.30
CA LEU A 271 16.60 -8.79 -7.67
C LEU A 271 17.95 -8.06 -7.68
N LYS A 272 18.16 -7.11 -6.78
CA LYS A 272 19.45 -6.41 -6.62
C LYS A 272 20.57 -7.35 -6.20
N THR A 273 20.30 -8.27 -5.27
CA THR A 273 21.26 -9.30 -4.84
C THR A 273 21.64 -10.23 -5.99
N ASP A 274 20.66 -10.71 -6.74
CA ASP A 274 20.86 -11.59 -7.90
C ASP A 274 21.68 -10.89 -9.00
N ARG A 275 21.39 -9.59 -9.28
CA ARG A 275 22.17 -8.77 -10.20
C ARG A 275 23.64 -8.65 -9.77
N ASP A 276 23.89 -8.36 -8.50
CA ASP A 276 25.24 -8.17 -7.97
C ASP A 276 26.04 -9.48 -8.02
N ALA A 277 25.40 -10.65 -7.82
CA ALA A 277 25.99 -11.96 -8.00
C ALA A 277 26.39 -12.23 -9.47
N ILE A 278 25.51 -11.89 -10.43
CA ILE A 278 25.83 -12.04 -11.86
C ILE A 278 26.94 -11.10 -12.28
N LYS A 279 26.96 -9.85 -11.80
CA LYS A 279 28.00 -8.89 -12.06
C LYS A 279 29.36 -9.39 -11.56
N SER A 280 29.43 -9.91 -10.35
CA SER A 280 30.64 -10.51 -9.79
C SER A 280 31.11 -11.75 -10.60
N ALA A 281 30.17 -12.58 -11.06
CA ALA A 281 30.49 -13.72 -11.92
C ALA A 281 31.03 -13.29 -13.29
N LEU A 282 30.51 -12.21 -13.86
CA LEU A 282 30.97 -11.63 -15.12
C LEU A 282 32.40 -11.10 -14.97
N GLU A 283 32.66 -10.26 -13.95
CA GLU A 283 34.00 -9.69 -13.66
C GLU A 283 35.07 -10.78 -13.44
N SER A 284 34.70 -11.92 -12.84
CA SER A 284 35.60 -13.06 -12.65
C SER A 284 35.97 -13.81 -13.94
N LYS A 285 35.17 -13.66 -15.00
CA LYS A 285 35.40 -14.34 -16.30
C LYS A 285 36.07 -13.45 -17.33
N GLU A 286 36.02 -12.15 -17.15
CA GLU A 286 36.69 -11.16 -18.02
C GLU A 286 38.19 -10.97 -17.63
N LYS A 287 38.56 -11.41 -16.43
CA LYS A 287 39.96 -11.51 -15.97
C LYS A 287 40.60 -12.82 -16.45
#